data_4386b3aa3c52cd8d21f7f527e9f7f8d5
#
_entry.id   4386b3aa3c52cd8d21f7f527e9f7f8d5
#
_cell.length_a   1.000
_cell.length_b   1.000
_cell.length_c   1.000
_cell.angle_alpha   90.00
_cell.angle_beta   90.00
_cell.angle_gamma   90.00
#
_symmetry.space_group_name_H-M   'P 1'
#
loop_
_entity.id
_entity.type
_entity.pdbx_description
1 polymer ?
#
loop_
_entity_poly.entity_id
_entity_poly.type
_entity_poly.pdbx_seq_one_letter_code
_entity_poly.pdbx_strand_id
1 'polypeptide(L)'
;EPVTVKKTKWHHMDIKKHFEIINNNVRAGKSAQKFEIRHGECKKQDCKWGAQRTERHLKKLHYSSKKFKEPVFYALSIYIPEDFGYDFVASKMSLFQAKMKGVDMPLWMISTQGSGFQVRLGHYKRCHGFLFKKGSWNDFIVKTNYRRESIKSEKYFELWWNGVQIN
;
A
#
# COMPACT_ATOMS: atom_id res chain seq x y z
N GLU A 1 -12.93 -5.88 15.52
CA GLU A 1 -13.60 -6.65 14.47
C GLU A 1 -12.94 -6.39 13.13
N PRO A 2 -12.70 -7.43 12.31
CA PRO A 2 -12.11 -7.23 10.99
C PRO A 2 -13.06 -6.35 10.15
N VAL A 3 -12.52 -5.26 9.64
CA VAL A 3 -13.26 -4.33 8.78
C VAL A 3 -13.78 -5.11 7.57
N THR A 4 -15.08 -5.34 7.55
CA THR A 4 -15.73 -6.09 6.48
C THR A 4 -15.52 -5.36 5.15
N VAL A 5 -14.88 -6.02 4.23
CA VAL A 5 -14.40 -5.54 2.92
C VAL A 5 -15.50 -5.02 1.97
N LYS A 6 -16.75 -4.91 2.41
CA LYS A 6 -17.92 -4.52 1.60
C LYS A 6 -17.94 -3.07 1.08
N LYS A 7 -16.98 -2.20 1.45
CA LYS A 7 -17.00 -0.75 1.11
C LYS A 7 -15.81 -0.27 0.31
N THR A 8 -15.24 -1.09 -0.55
CA THR A 8 -14.12 -0.68 -1.42
C THR A 8 -14.59 -0.37 -2.84
N LYS A 9 -13.93 0.57 -3.48
CA LYS A 9 -14.17 0.96 -4.88
C LYS A 9 -12.91 0.68 -5.68
N TRP A 10 -13.10 0.01 -6.83
CA TRP A 10 -12.01 -0.22 -7.79
C TRP A 10 -11.78 1.00 -8.66
N HIS A 11 -10.53 1.31 -8.89
CA HIS A 11 -10.10 2.37 -9.78
C HIS A 11 -9.18 1.83 -10.88
N HIS A 12 -9.36 2.33 -12.05
CA HIS A 12 -8.43 2.39 -13.17
C HIS A 12 -8.22 1.18 -14.07
N MET A 13 -8.54 -0.04 -13.70
CA MET A 13 -8.31 -1.19 -14.60
C MET A 13 -9.55 -2.06 -14.77
N ASP A 14 -9.57 -2.89 -15.80
CA ASP A 14 -10.60 -3.92 -15.94
C ASP A 14 -10.40 -4.95 -14.82
N ILE A 15 -11.32 -4.94 -13.86
CA ILE A 15 -11.29 -5.80 -12.67
C ILE A 15 -11.12 -7.27 -13.04
N LYS A 16 -11.75 -7.71 -14.13
CA LYS A 16 -11.71 -9.12 -14.57
C LYS A 16 -10.34 -9.58 -15.03
N LYS A 17 -9.47 -8.65 -15.44
CA LYS A 17 -8.13 -8.98 -15.96
C LYS A 17 -7.02 -8.89 -14.92
N HIS A 18 -7.20 -8.04 -13.90
CA HIS A 18 -6.10 -7.63 -13.03
C HIS A 18 -6.32 -7.92 -11.56
N PHE A 19 -7.45 -8.51 -11.24
CA PHE A 19 -7.80 -8.88 -9.88
C PHE A 19 -8.47 -10.24 -9.84
N GLU A 20 -8.05 -11.05 -8.91
CA GLU A 20 -8.55 -12.40 -8.69
C GLU A 20 -8.68 -12.69 -7.20
N ILE A 21 -9.71 -13.43 -6.80
CA ILE A 21 -9.79 -14.07 -5.49
C ILE A 21 -9.23 -15.47 -5.64
N ILE A 22 -8.17 -15.74 -4.89
CA ILE A 22 -7.48 -17.04 -4.91
C ILE A 22 -7.64 -17.76 -3.58
N ASN A 23 -7.63 -19.09 -3.62
CA ASN A 23 -7.76 -19.97 -2.45
C ASN A 23 -6.46 -20.70 -2.12
N ASN A 24 -5.41 -20.50 -2.93
CA ASN A 24 -4.04 -20.91 -2.67
C ASN A 24 -3.23 -19.70 -2.19
N ASN A 25 -2.10 -19.94 -1.57
CA ASN A 25 -1.25 -18.88 -1.00
C ASN A 25 -2.05 -17.90 -0.11
N VAL A 26 -2.76 -18.44 0.86
CA VAL A 26 -3.59 -17.65 1.78
C VAL A 26 -2.85 -17.45 3.09
N ARG A 27 -2.74 -16.22 3.57
CA ARG A 27 -2.08 -15.90 4.85
C ARG A 27 -2.95 -16.30 6.03
N ALA A 28 -4.25 -16.00 5.94
CA ALA A 28 -5.24 -16.33 6.95
C ALA A 28 -6.64 -16.33 6.32
N GLY A 29 -7.56 -17.10 6.88
CA GLY A 29 -8.92 -17.23 6.35
C GLY A 29 -9.01 -18.22 5.18
N LYS A 30 -9.91 -17.96 4.23
CA LYS A 30 -10.23 -18.89 3.12
C LYS A 30 -9.72 -18.45 1.77
N SER A 31 -9.31 -17.19 1.62
CA SER A 31 -8.91 -16.63 0.33
C SER A 31 -7.98 -15.45 0.48
N ALA A 32 -7.26 -15.18 -0.57
CA ALA A 32 -6.42 -14.00 -0.73
C ALA A 32 -6.82 -13.21 -1.99
N GLN A 33 -6.34 -11.99 -2.09
CA GLN A 33 -6.54 -11.13 -3.25
C GLN A 33 -5.25 -11.08 -4.05
N LYS A 34 -5.31 -11.49 -5.30
CA LYS A 34 -4.20 -11.36 -6.26
C LYS A 34 -4.42 -10.10 -7.07
N PHE A 35 -3.40 -9.28 -7.16
CA PHE A 35 -3.32 -8.11 -8.01
C PHE A 35 -2.26 -8.35 -9.08
N GLU A 36 -2.57 -8.03 -10.31
CA GLU A 36 -1.65 -8.16 -11.43
C GLU A 36 -1.55 -6.84 -12.17
N ILE A 37 -0.31 -6.45 -12.51
CA ILE A 37 -0.02 -5.30 -13.36
C ILE A 37 0.81 -5.80 -14.53
N ARG A 38 0.35 -5.56 -15.75
CA ARG A 38 1.04 -5.96 -16.97
C ARG A 38 1.66 -4.75 -17.64
N HIS A 39 2.87 -4.94 -18.16
CA HIS A 39 3.57 -3.90 -18.90
C HIS A 39 2.73 -3.38 -20.08
N GLY A 40 2.69 -2.06 -20.25
CA GLY A 40 1.94 -1.39 -21.32
C GLY A 40 0.45 -1.21 -21.06
N GLU A 41 -0.13 -1.85 -20.06
CA GLU A 41 -1.54 -1.68 -19.74
C GLU A 41 -1.76 -0.50 -18.82
N CYS A 42 -2.50 0.49 -19.30
CA CYS A 42 -2.82 1.70 -18.55
C CYS A 42 -4.22 2.20 -18.90
N LYS A 43 -4.75 3.16 -18.15
CA LYS A 43 -6.06 3.76 -18.41
C LYS A 43 -6.06 5.27 -18.17
N LYS A 44 -6.64 6.02 -19.12
CA LYS A 44 -6.84 7.49 -19.01
C LYS A 44 -5.55 8.25 -18.68
N GLN A 45 -5.55 8.98 -17.56
CA GLN A 45 -4.44 9.83 -17.14
C GLN A 45 -3.17 9.03 -16.81
N ASP A 46 -3.32 7.79 -16.34
CA ASP A 46 -2.17 6.93 -16.06
C ASP A 46 -1.35 6.66 -17.33
N CYS A 47 -2.00 6.49 -18.49
CA CYS A 47 -1.29 6.35 -19.77
C CYS A 47 -0.46 7.58 -20.13
N LYS A 48 -0.97 8.78 -19.84
CA LYS A 48 -0.25 10.04 -20.08
C LYS A 48 1.00 10.18 -19.20
N TRP A 49 0.98 9.56 -18.01
CA TRP A 49 2.09 9.60 -17.06
C TRP A 49 3.01 8.37 -17.15
N GLY A 50 2.75 7.45 -18.07
CA GLY A 50 3.48 6.18 -18.14
C GLY A 50 3.26 5.28 -16.92
N ALA A 51 2.18 5.49 -16.19
CA ALA A 51 1.85 4.74 -15.00
C ALA A 51 0.89 3.59 -15.31
N GLN A 52 1.06 2.49 -14.58
CA GLN A 52 0.15 1.34 -14.63
C GLN A 52 -0.38 1.08 -13.24
N ARG A 53 -1.69 0.79 -13.13
CA ARG A 53 -2.33 0.76 -11.83
C ARG A 53 -3.47 -0.24 -11.76
N THR A 54 -3.42 -1.09 -10.75
CA THR A 54 -4.60 -1.77 -10.22
C THR A 54 -4.65 -1.51 -8.73
N GLU A 55 -5.74 -0.94 -8.24
CA GLU A 55 -5.82 -0.55 -6.84
C GLU A 55 -7.22 -0.68 -6.26
N ARG A 56 -7.26 -0.90 -4.97
CA ARG A 56 -8.46 -0.99 -4.18
C ARG A 56 -8.49 0.12 -3.14
N HIS A 57 -9.55 0.91 -3.13
CA HIS A 57 -9.73 2.01 -2.20
C HIS A 57 -10.70 1.65 -1.09
N LEU A 58 -10.42 2.08 0.12
CA LEU A 58 -11.42 2.13 1.17
C LEU A 58 -12.42 3.25 0.82
N LYS A 59 -13.67 2.87 0.56
CA LYS A 59 -14.73 3.81 0.16
C LYS A 59 -15.10 4.72 1.34
N LYS A 60 -14.87 6.03 1.19
CA LYS A 60 -15.30 7.07 2.13
C LYS A 60 -14.78 6.98 3.58
N LEU A 61 -13.57 6.55 3.79
CA LEU A 61 -12.89 6.92 5.01
C LEU A 61 -12.37 8.35 4.85
N HIS A 62 -13.27 9.33 4.86
CA HIS A 62 -12.90 10.73 5.02
C HIS A 62 -12.51 10.93 6.48
N TYR A 63 -11.24 10.64 6.77
CA TYR A 63 -10.63 10.97 8.03
C TYR A 63 -10.49 12.49 8.12
N SER A 64 -11.41 13.15 8.79
CA SER A 64 -11.15 14.51 9.22
C SER A 64 -10.39 14.48 10.52
N SER A 65 -9.41 15.36 10.67
CA SER A 65 -8.66 15.55 11.92
C SER A 65 -9.55 15.75 13.16
N LYS A 66 -10.81 16.16 12.97
CA LYS A 66 -11.81 16.28 14.02
C LYS A 66 -12.39 14.95 14.50
N LYS A 67 -12.36 13.90 13.66
CA LYS A 67 -12.92 12.57 13.99
C LYS A 67 -11.93 11.62 14.63
N PHE A 68 -10.64 11.78 14.37
CA PHE A 68 -9.61 10.87 14.88
C PHE A 68 -8.80 11.52 15.98
N LYS A 69 -9.27 11.33 17.18
CA LYS A 69 -8.51 11.69 18.39
C LYS A 69 -7.39 10.70 18.66
N GLU A 70 -7.56 9.47 18.20
CA GLU A 70 -6.65 8.35 18.47
C GLU A 70 -5.90 7.90 17.19
N PRO A 71 -4.73 7.27 17.35
CA PRO A 71 -4.03 6.63 16.25
C PRO A 71 -4.88 5.56 15.56
N VAL A 72 -4.67 5.41 14.26
CA VAL A 72 -5.32 4.39 13.43
C VAL A 72 -4.29 3.33 13.09
N PHE A 73 -4.68 2.07 13.21
CA PHE A 73 -3.86 0.92 12.85
C PHE A 73 -4.35 0.31 11.54
N TYR A 74 -3.41 -0.01 10.67
CA TYR A 74 -3.63 -0.81 9.47
C TYR A 74 -2.76 -2.04 9.55
N ALA A 75 -3.34 -3.19 9.29
CA ALA A 75 -2.62 -4.45 9.14
C ALA A 75 -2.85 -4.99 7.73
N LEU A 76 -1.79 -5.38 7.06
CA LEU A 76 -1.84 -6.03 5.77
C LEU A 76 -0.69 -7.03 5.64
N SER A 77 -0.96 -8.10 4.87
CA SER A 77 0.06 -9.07 4.50
C SER A 77 0.16 -9.11 2.99
N ILE A 78 1.38 -9.10 2.47
CA ILE A 78 1.66 -9.13 1.04
C ILE A 78 2.53 -10.36 0.75
N TYR A 79 2.04 -11.24 -0.12
CA TYR A 79 2.83 -12.34 -0.65
C TYR A 79 3.64 -11.83 -1.85
N ILE A 80 4.94 -12.00 -1.80
CA ILE A 80 5.84 -11.70 -2.91
C ILE A 80 6.24 -13.04 -3.53
N PRO A 81 5.81 -13.35 -4.76
CA PRO A 81 6.18 -14.60 -5.44
C PRO A 81 7.69 -14.80 -5.54
N GLU A 82 8.15 -16.04 -5.62
CA GLU A 82 9.57 -16.36 -5.76
C GLU A 82 10.14 -15.81 -7.07
N ASP A 83 9.36 -15.87 -8.13
CA ASP A 83 9.67 -15.38 -9.47
C ASP A 83 9.38 -13.88 -9.65
N PHE A 84 9.06 -13.15 -8.56
CA PHE A 84 8.82 -11.72 -8.64
C PHE A 84 10.06 -11.00 -9.20
N GLY A 85 9.89 -10.45 -10.41
CA GLY A 85 10.99 -9.88 -11.18
C GLY A 85 11.57 -8.62 -10.57
N TYR A 86 12.88 -8.53 -10.51
CA TYR A 86 13.61 -7.34 -10.08
C TYR A 86 13.90 -6.35 -11.20
N ASP A 87 13.65 -6.74 -12.46
CA ASP A 87 13.99 -5.95 -13.64
C ASP A 87 13.24 -4.63 -13.74
N PHE A 88 12.29 -4.43 -12.83
CA PHE A 88 11.65 -3.13 -12.60
C PHE A 88 12.47 -2.20 -11.70
N VAL A 89 13.78 -2.28 -11.74
CA VAL A 89 14.68 -1.45 -10.92
C VAL A 89 14.43 0.05 -11.08
N ALA A 90 13.91 0.47 -12.22
CA ALA A 90 13.55 1.85 -12.48
C ALA A 90 12.14 2.23 -12.02
N SER A 91 11.24 1.29 -11.86
CA SER A 91 9.83 1.57 -11.55
C SER A 91 9.49 1.22 -10.10
N LYS A 92 9.01 2.23 -9.39
CA LYS A 92 8.48 2.06 -8.04
C LYS A 92 7.06 1.55 -8.12
N MET A 93 6.77 0.43 -7.49
CA MET A 93 5.41 -0.04 -7.34
C MET A 93 4.89 0.35 -5.96
N SER A 94 3.87 1.19 -5.92
CA SER A 94 3.17 1.52 -4.69
C SER A 94 2.29 0.36 -4.27
N LEU A 95 2.52 -0.18 -3.08
CA LEU A 95 1.76 -1.29 -2.53
C LEU A 95 0.61 -0.83 -1.64
N PHE A 96 0.90 0.14 -0.79
CA PHE A 96 -0.08 0.68 0.16
C PHE A 96 0.21 2.15 0.44
N GLN A 97 -0.83 2.99 0.45
CA GLN A 97 -0.67 4.42 0.68
C GLN A 97 -1.87 5.04 1.36
N ALA A 98 -1.63 6.10 2.13
CA ALA A 98 -2.66 7.02 2.59
C ALA A 98 -2.48 8.39 1.94
N LYS A 99 -3.54 8.89 1.30
CA LYS A 99 -3.53 10.17 0.59
C LYS A 99 -4.57 11.12 1.18
N MET A 100 -4.18 12.36 1.39
CA MET A 100 -5.11 13.41 1.78
C MET A 100 -5.82 13.99 0.55
N LYS A 101 -7.06 14.41 0.73
CA LYS A 101 -7.82 15.09 -0.33
C LYS A 101 -7.16 16.43 -0.67
N GLY A 102 -6.98 16.70 -1.96
CA GLY A 102 -6.40 17.97 -2.43
C GLY A 102 -4.87 18.04 -2.33
N VAL A 103 -4.21 16.95 -1.98
CA VAL A 103 -2.75 16.85 -1.97
C VAL A 103 -2.30 15.82 -2.98
N ASP A 104 -1.36 16.16 -3.85
CA ASP A 104 -0.91 15.27 -4.93
C ASP A 104 -0.11 14.09 -4.41
N MET A 105 0.68 14.29 -3.37
CA MET A 105 1.50 13.24 -2.79
C MET A 105 0.81 12.53 -1.63
N PRO A 106 1.05 11.23 -1.46
CA PRO A 106 0.56 10.51 -0.29
C PRO A 106 1.23 11.02 0.99
N LEU A 107 0.47 11.00 2.09
CA LEU A 107 0.98 11.29 3.43
C LEU A 107 2.05 10.28 3.82
N TRP A 108 1.80 9.03 3.55
CA TRP A 108 2.77 7.94 3.64
C TRP A 108 2.49 6.87 2.58
N MET A 109 3.51 6.13 2.20
CA MET A 109 3.45 5.09 1.18
C MET A 109 4.46 4.00 1.47
N ILE A 110 4.04 2.75 1.32
CA ILE A 110 4.92 1.59 1.23
C ILE A 110 4.99 1.21 -0.25
N SER A 111 6.19 1.12 -0.78
CA SER A 111 6.46 0.78 -2.17
C SER A 111 7.58 -0.24 -2.28
N THR A 112 7.71 -0.89 -3.43
CA THR A 112 8.91 -1.65 -3.76
C THR A 112 9.92 -0.74 -4.44
N GLN A 113 11.20 -1.01 -4.21
CA GLN A 113 12.32 -0.45 -4.96
C GLN A 113 13.44 -1.47 -4.99
N GLY A 114 13.80 -1.95 -6.20
CA GLY A 114 14.74 -3.06 -6.33
C GLY A 114 14.26 -4.30 -5.58
N SER A 115 15.11 -4.91 -4.79
CA SER A 115 14.83 -6.13 -4.03
C SER A 115 14.16 -5.90 -2.67
N GLY A 116 13.67 -4.69 -2.41
CA GLY A 116 13.17 -4.36 -1.08
C GLY A 116 11.92 -3.50 -1.05
N PHE A 117 11.44 -3.29 0.15
CA PHE A 117 10.42 -2.30 0.45
C PHE A 117 11.06 -0.95 0.75
N GLN A 118 10.38 0.10 0.37
CA GLN A 118 10.70 1.46 0.72
C GLN A 118 9.49 2.11 1.38
N VAL A 119 9.71 2.73 2.52
CA VAL A 119 8.74 3.60 3.17
C VAL A 119 9.02 5.05 2.79
N ARG A 120 7.98 5.77 2.43
CA ARG A 120 8.04 7.19 2.11
C ARG A 120 7.06 7.96 2.95
N LEU A 121 7.53 9.02 3.60
CA LEU A 121 6.71 9.94 4.37
C LEU A 121 6.69 11.30 3.67
N GLY A 122 5.50 11.81 3.36
CA GLY A 122 5.31 13.08 2.68
C GLY A 122 6.06 13.20 1.36
N HIS A 123 6.39 14.44 0.98
CA HIS A 123 7.01 14.73 -0.31
C HIS A 123 8.47 14.24 -0.45
N TYR A 124 9.25 14.21 0.63
CA TYR A 124 10.72 14.14 0.50
C TYR A 124 11.42 13.16 1.43
N LYS A 125 10.78 12.65 2.47
CA LYS A 125 11.44 11.74 3.40
C LYS A 125 11.32 10.30 2.93
N ARG A 126 12.44 9.76 2.49
CA ARG A 126 12.63 8.34 2.32
C ARG A 126 13.10 7.78 3.66
N CYS A 127 12.23 7.07 4.34
CA CYS A 127 12.62 6.30 5.49
C CYS A 127 12.89 4.88 5.01
N HIS A 128 14.05 4.37 5.28
CA HIS A 128 14.52 2.99 5.19
C HIS A 128 13.99 2.10 4.06
N GLY A 129 14.92 1.54 3.30
CA GLY A 129 14.70 0.35 2.49
C GLY A 129 15.06 -0.88 3.31
N PHE A 130 14.28 -1.94 3.21
CA PHE A 130 14.57 -3.24 3.79
C PHE A 130 14.14 -4.34 2.81
N LEU A 131 14.92 -5.43 2.78
CA LEU A 131 14.71 -6.52 1.84
C LEU A 131 13.38 -7.20 2.12
N PHE A 132 12.57 -7.46 1.09
CA PHE A 132 11.40 -8.30 1.25
C PHE A 132 11.78 -9.79 1.13
N LYS A 133 10.98 -10.64 1.78
CA LYS A 133 11.11 -12.09 1.65
C LYS A 133 10.29 -12.55 0.46
N LYS A 134 10.96 -13.12 -0.55
CA LYS A 134 10.32 -13.80 -1.67
C LYS A 134 9.79 -15.16 -1.25
N GLY A 135 8.84 -15.70 -1.99
CA GLY A 135 8.19 -16.98 -1.72
C GLY A 135 7.44 -17.01 -0.39
N SER A 136 7.19 -15.84 0.22
CA SER A 136 6.60 -15.77 1.55
C SER A 136 5.75 -14.52 1.76
N TRP A 137 4.96 -14.57 2.83
CA TRP A 137 4.19 -13.44 3.29
C TRP A 137 5.07 -12.43 4.03
N ASN A 138 4.84 -11.17 3.73
CA ASN A 138 5.45 -10.04 4.40
C ASN A 138 4.34 -9.29 5.13
N ASP A 139 4.37 -9.32 6.44
CA ASP A 139 3.35 -8.75 7.31
C ASP A 139 3.71 -7.32 7.70
N PHE A 140 2.77 -6.40 7.54
CA PHE A 140 2.92 -5.00 7.92
C PHE A 140 1.87 -4.59 8.93
N ILE A 141 2.29 -3.85 9.93
CA ILE A 141 1.40 -3.07 10.80
C ILE A 141 1.84 -1.61 10.70
N VAL A 142 0.92 -0.76 10.30
CA VAL A 142 1.12 0.70 10.25
C VAL A 142 0.26 1.32 11.32
N LYS A 143 0.89 2.06 12.25
CA LYS A 143 0.20 2.96 13.17
C LYS A 143 0.37 4.39 12.65
N THR A 144 -0.71 5.10 12.48
CA THR A 144 -0.65 6.48 11.99
C THR A 144 -1.60 7.37 12.76
N ASN A 145 -1.14 8.59 13.05
CA ASN A 145 -1.92 9.63 13.72
C ASN A 145 -2.17 10.77 12.73
N TYR A 146 -3.41 10.96 12.33
CA TYR A 146 -3.81 11.97 11.35
C TYR A 146 -4.05 13.37 11.96
N ARG A 147 -3.69 13.60 13.22
CA ARG A 147 -3.74 14.92 13.82
C ARG A 147 -2.74 15.85 13.16
N ARG A 148 -3.14 17.10 12.96
CA ARG A 148 -2.29 18.10 12.33
C ARG A 148 -0.96 18.32 13.08
N GLU A 149 -1.00 18.29 14.41
CA GLU A 149 0.15 18.43 15.28
C GLU A 149 1.12 17.27 15.10
N SER A 150 0.62 16.04 15.06
CA SER A 150 1.43 14.84 14.85
C SER A 150 2.08 14.84 13.46
N ILE A 151 1.36 15.28 12.44
CA ILE A 151 1.89 15.38 11.06
C ILE A 151 3.01 16.44 11.01
N LYS A 152 2.82 17.59 11.65
CA LYS A 152 3.83 18.65 11.70
C LYS A 152 5.08 18.26 12.48
N SER A 153 4.94 17.50 13.55
CA SER A 153 6.06 17.01 14.37
C SER A 153 6.71 15.74 13.82
N GLU A 154 6.22 15.22 12.68
CA GLU A 154 6.70 13.99 12.05
C GLU A 154 6.53 12.70 12.88
N LYS A 155 5.86 12.79 14.03
CA LYS A 155 5.55 11.65 14.92
C LYS A 155 4.20 11.01 14.63
N TYR A 156 3.84 10.94 13.35
CA TYR A 156 2.52 10.47 12.95
C TYR A 156 2.53 9.05 12.37
N PHE A 157 3.70 8.42 12.23
CA PHE A 157 3.85 7.16 11.53
C PHE A 157 4.82 6.23 12.29
N GLU A 158 4.38 5.01 12.50
CA GLU A 158 5.19 3.91 13.01
C GLU A 158 4.90 2.68 12.14
N LEU A 159 5.92 1.87 11.87
CA LEU A 159 5.83 0.68 11.02
C LEU A 159 6.46 -0.53 11.71
N TRP A 160 5.78 -1.64 11.67
CA TRP A 160 6.32 -2.97 11.98
C TRP A 160 6.28 -3.82 10.72
N TRP A 161 7.34 -4.54 10.49
CA TRP A 161 7.45 -5.52 9.43
C TRP A 161 7.84 -6.88 10.02
N ASN A 162 7.02 -7.91 9.76
CA ASN A 162 7.20 -9.26 10.32
C ASN A 162 7.42 -9.24 11.85
N GLY A 163 6.70 -8.39 12.56
CA GLY A 163 6.77 -8.24 14.00
C GLY A 163 7.89 -7.35 14.53
N VAL A 164 8.79 -6.88 13.69
CA VAL A 164 9.91 -5.99 14.06
C VAL A 164 9.57 -4.55 13.72
N GLN A 165 9.73 -3.64 14.68
CA GLN A 165 9.55 -2.21 14.44
C GLN A 165 10.69 -1.69 13.55
N ILE A 166 10.31 -0.96 12.51
CA ILE A 166 11.24 -0.31 11.58
C ILE A 166 11.38 1.15 12.01
N ASN A 167 12.57 1.53 12.44
CA ASN A 167 12.91 2.88 12.90
C ASN A 167 13.52 3.73 11.79
#